data_afb0cbb06def58aac285b2089e22f70c
#
_entry.id   afb0cbb06def58aac285b2089e22f70c
#
_cell.length_a   1.000
_cell.length_b   1.000
_cell.length_c   1.000
_cell.angle_alpha   90.00
_cell.angle_beta   90.00
_cell.angle_gamma   90.00
#
_symmetry.space_group_name_H-M   'P 1'
#
loop_
_entity.id
_entity.type
_entity.pdbx_description
1 polymer ?
#
loop_
_entity_poly.entity_id
_entity_poly.type
_entity_poly.pdbx_seq_one_letter_code
_entity_poly.pdbx_strand_id
1 'polypeptide(L)'
;RTYTTMDNFPTTLAAMGVKIEGNRLGLGTNLFSEELTLMEDIGESTLKAELKKKSEFLEKISGVNKKNERVLIRAGEKDGAHVEAKVVTGERIEVIVDEIVPEVQENMKGILLSVWQQEDQKDLQWIEPQKVGESQYEANIDLSMFDNRKGKYYINVLIREYSDVEYIIGSTECNVE
;
A
#
# COMPACT_ATOMS: atom_id res chain seq x y z
N ARG A 1 9.80 25.74 30.51
CA ARG A 1 10.22 25.28 29.21
C ARG A 1 8.98 24.90 28.38
N THR A 2 9.03 25.19 27.10
CA THR A 2 7.97 24.77 26.16
C THR A 2 8.41 23.50 25.46
N TYR A 3 7.57 22.47 25.47
CA TYR A 3 7.93 21.13 24.97
C TYR A 3 6.76 20.43 24.31
N THR A 4 7.04 19.32 23.65
CA THR A 4 6.09 18.45 22.96
C THR A 4 6.12 17.03 23.54
N THR A 5 5.19 16.18 23.11
CA THR A 5 5.22 14.75 23.48
C THR A 5 6.45 14.01 22.96
N MET A 6 7.13 14.54 21.93
CA MET A 6 8.38 13.99 21.40
C MET A 6 9.53 14.06 22.41
N ASP A 7 9.50 15.05 23.31
CA ASP A 7 10.53 15.27 24.34
C ASP A 7 10.38 14.31 25.52
N ASN A 8 9.23 13.66 25.67
CA ASN A 8 8.97 12.74 26.79
C ASN A 8 9.92 11.53 26.80
N PHE A 9 10.16 10.94 25.63
CA PHE A 9 10.96 9.71 25.53
C PHE A 9 12.42 9.93 25.92
N PRO A 10 13.18 10.88 25.34
CA PRO A 10 14.55 11.16 25.76
C PRO A 10 14.62 11.62 27.21
N THR A 11 13.63 12.37 27.70
CA THR A 11 13.57 12.79 29.12
C THR A 11 13.39 11.61 30.07
N THR A 12 12.51 10.66 29.72
CA THR A 12 12.32 9.44 30.51
C THR A 12 13.58 8.60 30.55
N LEU A 13 14.26 8.42 29.43
CA LEU A 13 15.54 7.69 29.40
C LEU A 13 16.61 8.38 30.27
N ALA A 14 16.70 9.71 30.21
CA ALA A 14 17.61 10.47 31.05
C ALA A 14 17.27 10.35 32.54
N ALA A 15 15.98 10.36 32.91
CA ALA A 15 15.53 10.10 34.29
C ALA A 15 15.91 8.73 34.79
N MET A 16 16.00 7.74 33.91
CA MET A 16 16.46 6.37 34.20
C MET A 16 17.99 6.25 34.24
N GLY A 17 18.73 7.34 34.06
CA GLY A 17 20.20 7.37 34.09
C GLY A 17 20.87 7.01 32.77
N VAL A 18 20.09 6.91 31.65
CA VAL A 18 20.65 6.67 30.31
C VAL A 18 21.28 7.95 29.80
N LYS A 19 22.56 7.91 29.42
CA LYS A 19 23.24 9.02 28.77
C LYS A 19 22.88 9.04 27.28
N ILE A 20 22.32 10.14 26.83
CA ILE A 20 21.98 10.39 25.43
C ILE A 20 22.99 11.39 24.89
N GLU A 21 23.77 11.01 23.88
CA GLU A 21 24.74 11.89 23.24
C GLU A 21 24.00 13.06 22.57
N GLY A 22 24.46 14.29 22.80
CA GLY A 22 23.82 15.51 22.28
C GLY A 22 22.47 15.84 22.90
N ASN A 23 22.02 15.13 23.97
CA ASN A 23 20.75 15.35 24.68
C ASN A 23 19.49 15.27 23.79
N ARG A 24 19.59 14.77 22.57
CA ARG A 24 18.47 14.60 21.62
C ARG A 24 18.35 13.16 21.16
N LEU A 25 17.10 12.71 20.99
CA LEU A 25 16.79 11.42 20.39
C LEU A 25 15.64 11.59 19.39
N GLY A 26 15.94 11.42 18.10
CA GLY A 26 15.02 11.77 17.03
C GLY A 26 14.69 13.26 17.05
N LEU A 27 13.41 13.61 17.14
CA LEU A 27 12.92 14.97 17.23
C LEU A 27 12.75 15.49 18.68
N GLY A 28 12.97 14.62 19.67
CA GLY A 28 12.79 14.97 21.07
C GLY A 28 14.09 15.37 21.76
N THR A 29 13.99 16.29 22.73
CA THR A 29 15.10 16.80 23.54
C THR A 29 14.92 16.36 24.99
N ASN A 30 16.01 16.00 25.66
CA ASN A 30 16.03 15.75 27.10
C ASN A 30 15.75 17.04 27.86
N LEU A 31 14.62 17.14 28.53
CA LEU A 31 14.18 18.35 29.24
C LEU A 31 15.02 18.67 30.49
N PHE A 32 15.85 17.75 30.96
CA PHE A 32 16.82 17.98 32.04
C PHE A 32 18.11 18.67 31.55
N SER A 33 18.29 18.75 30.22
CA SER A 33 19.44 19.45 29.63
C SER A 33 19.13 20.93 29.39
N GLU A 34 20.16 21.70 29.07
CA GLU A 34 20.03 23.10 28.64
C GLU A 34 19.72 23.27 27.16
N GLU A 35 19.71 22.15 26.40
CA GLU A 35 19.38 22.15 24.97
C GLU A 35 17.94 22.62 24.73
N LEU A 36 17.75 23.50 23.74
CA LEU A 36 16.41 23.96 23.36
C LEU A 36 15.59 22.82 22.76
N THR A 37 14.32 22.73 23.12
CA THR A 37 13.39 21.88 22.41
C THR A 37 13.13 22.43 21.00
N LEU A 38 12.64 21.60 20.06
CA LEU A 38 12.26 22.09 18.74
C LEU A 38 11.19 23.19 18.81
N MET A 39 10.29 23.12 19.81
CA MET A 39 9.27 24.12 20.01
C MET A 39 9.86 25.46 20.50
N GLU A 40 10.91 25.43 21.33
CA GLU A 40 11.64 26.60 21.77
C GLU A 40 12.52 27.22 20.67
N ASP A 41 13.09 26.37 19.79
CA ASP A 41 14.02 26.74 18.73
C ASP A 41 13.31 27.39 17.52
N ILE A 42 12.30 26.71 16.97
CA ILE A 42 11.62 27.15 15.74
C ILE A 42 10.19 27.66 15.94
N GLY A 43 9.67 27.57 17.14
CA GLY A 43 8.32 28.00 17.50
C GLY A 43 7.22 27.03 17.12
N GLU A 44 6.09 27.13 17.83
CA GLU A 44 4.96 26.17 17.69
C GLU A 44 4.35 26.14 16.29
N SER A 45 4.14 27.31 15.69
CA SER A 45 3.52 27.40 14.36
C SER A 45 4.38 26.81 13.28
N THR A 46 5.68 27.08 13.32
CA THR A 46 6.66 26.52 12.38
C THR A 46 6.79 25.01 12.57
N LEU A 47 6.92 24.56 13.81
CA LEU A 47 7.01 23.12 14.11
C LEU A 47 5.77 22.37 13.61
N LYS A 48 4.57 22.89 13.84
CA LYS A 48 3.34 22.30 13.32
C LYS A 48 3.29 22.26 11.79
N ALA A 49 3.80 23.29 11.13
CA ALA A 49 3.87 23.33 9.67
C ALA A 49 4.88 22.31 9.14
N GLU A 50 6.06 22.18 9.74
CA GLU A 50 7.08 21.21 9.36
C GLU A 50 6.60 19.76 9.57
N LEU A 51 5.98 19.47 10.71
CA LEU A 51 5.43 18.12 11.00
C LEU A 51 4.28 17.71 10.08
N LYS A 52 3.59 18.66 9.44
CA LYS A 52 2.56 18.39 8.43
C LYS A 52 3.12 18.17 7.03
N LYS A 53 4.38 18.52 6.79
CA LYS A 53 5.01 18.25 5.50
C LYS A 53 5.13 16.76 5.28
N LYS A 54 4.81 16.33 4.08
CA LYS A 54 5.02 14.94 3.69
C LYS A 54 6.52 14.65 3.63
N SER A 55 6.92 13.54 4.22
CA SER A 55 8.29 13.07 4.13
C SER A 55 8.50 12.35 2.81
N GLU A 56 9.31 12.90 1.91
CA GLU A 56 9.68 12.22 0.66
C GLU A 56 10.32 10.84 0.90
N PHE A 57 11.05 10.70 2.00
CA PHE A 57 11.64 9.44 2.40
C PHE A 57 10.57 8.41 2.77
N LEU A 58 9.59 8.79 3.60
CA LEU A 58 8.47 7.92 3.97
C LEU A 58 7.57 7.63 2.77
N GLU A 59 7.35 8.61 1.88
CA GLU A 59 6.61 8.39 0.63
C GLU A 59 7.32 7.37 -0.28
N LYS A 60 8.65 7.41 -0.36
CA LYS A 60 9.43 6.43 -1.12
C LYS A 60 9.43 5.03 -0.50
N ILE A 61 9.49 4.94 0.82
CA ILE A 61 9.49 3.64 1.53
C ILE A 61 8.09 3.03 1.58
N SER A 62 7.08 3.85 1.86
CA SER A 62 5.69 3.37 1.99
C SER A 62 5.00 3.11 0.66
N GLY A 63 5.62 3.53 -0.45
CA GLY A 63 5.00 3.42 -1.78
C GLY A 63 3.70 4.24 -1.94
N VAL A 64 3.37 5.10 -0.96
CA VAL A 64 2.17 5.94 -1.03
C VAL A 64 2.42 7.12 -1.94
N ASN A 65 1.94 7.06 -3.16
CA ASN A 65 2.00 8.16 -4.10
C ASN A 65 0.84 9.15 -3.90
N LYS A 66 1.03 10.38 -4.37
CA LYS A 66 0.20 11.59 -4.12
C LYS A 66 -1.27 11.55 -4.60
N LYS A 67 -1.71 10.47 -5.20
CA LYS A 67 -3.08 10.29 -5.70
C LYS A 67 -3.52 8.90 -5.32
N ASN A 68 -4.23 8.65 -4.30
CA ASN A 68 -4.97 7.39 -4.00
C ASN A 68 -4.55 6.11 -4.78
N GLU A 69 -3.40 6.15 -5.43
CA GLU A 69 -2.77 5.03 -6.09
C GLU A 69 -2.14 4.20 -4.99
N ARG A 70 -2.77 3.09 -4.65
CA ARG A 70 -2.08 1.98 -4.00
C ARG A 70 -0.94 1.61 -4.93
N VAL A 71 0.27 2.09 -4.63
CA VAL A 71 1.45 1.56 -5.27
C VAL A 71 1.49 0.10 -4.88
N LEU A 72 1.35 -0.77 -5.87
CA LEU A 72 1.64 -2.18 -5.73
C LEU A 72 3.09 -2.27 -5.26
N ILE A 73 3.29 -2.42 -3.94
CA ILE A 73 4.57 -2.89 -3.44
C ILE A 73 4.72 -4.22 -4.16
N ARG A 74 5.69 -4.32 -5.05
CA ARG A 74 6.14 -5.59 -5.60
C ARG A 74 6.78 -6.41 -4.48
N ALA A 75 5.96 -6.86 -3.56
CA ALA A 75 6.25 -8.01 -2.76
C ALA A 75 6.16 -9.17 -3.76
N GLY A 76 7.26 -9.84 -4.04
CA GLY A 76 7.51 -10.73 -5.15
C GLY A 76 6.30 -11.44 -5.74
N GLU A 77 6.27 -11.53 -7.06
CA GLU A 77 5.37 -12.45 -7.76
C GLU A 77 5.65 -13.86 -7.23
N LYS A 78 4.64 -14.44 -6.61
CA LYS A 78 4.63 -15.87 -6.32
C LYS A 78 3.64 -16.49 -7.30
N ASP A 79 4.04 -17.55 -8.00
CA ASP A 79 3.12 -18.40 -8.72
C ASP A 79 2.22 -19.10 -7.67
N GLY A 80 1.13 -18.46 -7.34
CA GLY A 80 0.24 -18.87 -6.27
C GLY A 80 -1.18 -19.23 -6.74
N ALA A 81 -1.52 -18.92 -8.00
CA ALA A 81 -2.82 -19.23 -8.60
C ALA A 81 -2.73 -19.28 -10.13
N HIS A 82 -3.61 -20.03 -10.75
CA HIS A 82 -3.88 -19.93 -12.18
C HIS A 82 -4.90 -18.82 -12.44
N VAL A 83 -4.65 -17.99 -13.47
CA VAL A 83 -5.48 -16.84 -13.82
C VAL A 83 -5.79 -16.87 -15.30
N GLU A 84 -7.06 -16.94 -15.66
CA GLU A 84 -7.53 -16.88 -17.03
C GLU A 84 -8.45 -15.68 -17.24
N ALA A 85 -8.28 -14.94 -18.35
CA ALA A 85 -9.17 -13.87 -18.75
C ALA A 85 -9.69 -14.08 -20.16
N LYS A 86 -11.01 -13.93 -20.33
CA LYS A 86 -11.72 -14.11 -21.60
C LYS A 86 -12.62 -12.93 -21.90
N VAL A 87 -12.63 -12.48 -23.16
CA VAL A 87 -13.66 -11.55 -23.63
C VAL A 87 -14.94 -12.33 -23.90
N VAL A 88 -15.97 -12.11 -23.09
CA VAL A 88 -17.25 -12.85 -23.21
C VAL A 88 -18.17 -12.19 -24.24
N THR A 89 -18.23 -10.86 -24.24
CA THR A 89 -18.89 -10.05 -25.25
C THR A 89 -18.01 -8.84 -25.47
N GLY A 90 -18.09 -8.15 -26.59
CA GLY A 90 -17.26 -6.95 -26.84
C GLY A 90 -17.34 -5.84 -25.77
N GLU A 91 -18.07 -6.06 -24.69
CA GLU A 91 -18.30 -5.10 -23.58
C GLU A 91 -17.85 -5.63 -22.22
N ARG A 92 -17.38 -6.89 -22.13
CA ARG A 92 -17.09 -7.53 -20.84
C ARG A 92 -15.92 -8.50 -20.90
N ILE A 93 -15.06 -8.46 -19.89
CA ILE A 93 -14.01 -9.44 -19.65
C ILE A 93 -14.41 -10.28 -18.43
N GLU A 94 -14.44 -11.60 -18.59
CA GLU A 94 -14.56 -12.56 -17.49
C GLU A 94 -13.16 -12.97 -17.05
N VAL A 95 -12.92 -12.93 -15.75
CA VAL A 95 -11.66 -13.38 -15.14
C VAL A 95 -11.95 -14.52 -14.18
N ILE A 96 -11.24 -15.62 -14.38
CA ILE A 96 -11.30 -16.80 -13.50
C ILE A 96 -9.96 -16.93 -12.80
N VAL A 97 -10.00 -17.08 -11.49
CA VAL A 97 -8.84 -17.35 -10.63
C VAL A 97 -9.09 -18.69 -9.96
N ASP A 98 -8.27 -19.67 -10.24
CA ASP A 98 -8.38 -21.02 -9.68
C ASP A 98 -7.01 -21.60 -9.33
N GLU A 99 -6.98 -22.85 -8.91
CA GLU A 99 -5.75 -23.55 -8.51
C GLU A 99 -4.90 -22.76 -7.49
N ILE A 100 -5.56 -22.00 -6.61
CA ILE A 100 -4.84 -21.26 -5.56
C ILE A 100 -4.13 -22.26 -4.66
N VAL A 101 -2.80 -22.11 -4.54
CA VAL A 101 -2.00 -23.04 -3.74
C VAL A 101 -2.44 -23.01 -2.27
N PRO A 102 -2.48 -24.16 -1.58
CA PRO A 102 -3.03 -24.27 -0.22
C PRO A 102 -2.39 -23.31 0.77
N GLU A 103 -1.07 -23.11 0.71
CA GLU A 103 -0.34 -22.18 1.58
C GLU A 103 -0.84 -20.74 1.47
N VAL A 104 -1.17 -20.30 0.24
CA VAL A 104 -1.75 -18.98 -0.03
C VAL A 104 -3.17 -18.92 0.50
N GLN A 105 -3.96 -19.95 0.23
CA GLN A 105 -5.38 -20.02 0.60
C GLN A 105 -5.58 -19.98 2.12
N GLU A 106 -4.76 -20.70 2.89
CA GLU A 106 -4.82 -20.76 4.34
C GLU A 106 -4.52 -19.41 5.01
N ASN A 107 -3.64 -18.62 4.41
CA ASN A 107 -3.22 -17.34 4.95
C ASN A 107 -3.99 -16.14 4.37
N MET A 108 -4.86 -16.36 3.39
CA MET A 108 -5.56 -15.32 2.65
C MET A 108 -6.73 -14.73 3.44
N LYS A 109 -6.65 -13.43 3.74
CA LYS A 109 -7.71 -12.61 4.34
C LYS A 109 -8.65 -12.04 3.30
N GLY A 110 -8.13 -11.75 2.10
CA GLY A 110 -8.89 -11.18 0.99
C GLY A 110 -8.15 -11.28 -0.33
N ILE A 111 -8.89 -11.15 -1.42
CA ILE A 111 -8.40 -11.18 -2.80
C ILE A 111 -8.94 -9.99 -3.58
N LEU A 112 -8.12 -9.40 -4.43
CA LEU A 112 -8.46 -8.26 -5.29
C LEU A 112 -7.84 -8.44 -6.67
N LEU A 113 -8.52 -7.97 -7.69
CA LEU A 113 -7.96 -7.81 -9.03
C LEU A 113 -7.56 -6.35 -9.24
N SER A 114 -6.38 -6.13 -9.78
CA SER A 114 -6.00 -4.84 -10.36
C SER A 114 -6.05 -4.96 -11.86
N VAL A 115 -6.81 -4.08 -12.52
CA VAL A 115 -7.05 -4.10 -13.97
C VAL A 115 -6.72 -2.75 -14.56
N TRP A 116 -5.96 -2.72 -15.63
CA TRP A 116 -5.62 -1.48 -16.34
C TRP A 116 -5.31 -1.75 -17.82
N GLN A 117 -5.28 -0.70 -18.62
CA GLN A 117 -4.93 -0.73 -20.03
C GLN A 117 -3.72 0.16 -20.34
N GLN A 118 -3.65 1.35 -19.73
CA GLN A 118 -2.58 2.31 -20.00
C GLN A 118 -1.28 1.90 -19.31
N GLU A 119 -0.15 2.04 -19.98
CA GLU A 119 1.17 1.70 -19.45
C GLU A 119 1.52 2.46 -18.15
N ASP A 120 1.01 3.68 -18.02
CA ASP A 120 1.20 4.51 -16.82
C ASP A 120 0.18 4.23 -15.71
N GLN A 121 -0.68 3.22 -15.89
CA GLN A 121 -1.69 2.75 -14.93
C GLN A 121 -2.66 3.84 -14.42
N LYS A 122 -2.83 4.94 -15.17
CA LYS A 122 -3.76 6.01 -14.76
C LYS A 122 -5.22 5.58 -14.74
N ASP A 123 -5.54 4.54 -15.46
CA ASP A 123 -6.87 3.94 -15.57
C ASP A 123 -7.03 2.69 -14.69
N LEU A 124 -6.11 2.46 -13.73
CA LEU A 124 -6.15 1.32 -12.83
C LEU A 124 -7.47 1.26 -12.05
N GLN A 125 -8.15 0.11 -12.14
CA GLN A 125 -9.34 -0.22 -11.38
C GLN A 125 -9.08 -1.40 -10.45
N TRP A 126 -9.68 -1.35 -9.27
CA TRP A 126 -9.65 -2.42 -8.29
C TRP A 126 -11.01 -3.12 -8.26
N ILE A 127 -11.00 -4.43 -8.47
CA ILE A 127 -12.21 -5.24 -8.58
C ILE A 127 -12.13 -6.38 -7.57
N GLU A 128 -13.17 -6.53 -6.77
CA GLU A 128 -13.30 -7.65 -5.83
C GLU A 128 -13.98 -8.82 -6.55
N PRO A 129 -13.29 -9.96 -6.74
CA PRO A 129 -13.89 -11.13 -7.36
C PRO A 129 -14.82 -11.85 -6.40
N GLN A 130 -15.84 -12.52 -6.94
CA GLN A 130 -16.77 -13.33 -6.18
C GLN A 130 -16.23 -14.74 -5.99
N LYS A 131 -16.34 -15.28 -4.79
CA LYS A 131 -16.00 -16.67 -4.54
C LYS A 131 -17.09 -17.59 -5.09
N VAL A 132 -16.74 -18.46 -6.04
CA VAL A 132 -17.67 -19.39 -6.70
C VAL A 132 -17.38 -20.85 -6.37
N GLY A 133 -16.24 -21.16 -5.79
CA GLY A 133 -15.82 -22.49 -5.37
C GLY A 133 -14.91 -22.46 -4.14
N GLU A 134 -14.36 -23.60 -3.76
CA GLU A 134 -13.52 -23.72 -2.57
C GLU A 134 -12.23 -22.91 -2.72
N SER A 135 -11.59 -22.96 -3.89
CA SER A 135 -10.39 -22.19 -4.27
C SER A 135 -10.57 -21.48 -5.61
N GLN A 136 -11.81 -21.15 -5.97
CA GLN A 136 -12.15 -20.52 -7.24
C GLN A 136 -12.88 -19.20 -7.01
N TYR A 137 -12.45 -18.18 -7.77
CA TYR A 137 -13.02 -16.84 -7.76
C TYR A 137 -13.27 -16.37 -9.19
N GLU A 138 -14.33 -15.62 -9.39
CA GLU A 138 -14.72 -15.06 -10.68
C GLU A 138 -14.98 -13.57 -10.58
N ALA A 139 -14.62 -12.81 -11.61
CA ALA A 139 -14.98 -11.42 -11.76
C ALA A 139 -15.43 -11.13 -13.18
N ASN A 140 -16.47 -10.30 -13.29
CA ASN A 140 -16.92 -9.74 -14.55
C ASN A 140 -16.55 -8.26 -14.61
N ILE A 141 -15.66 -7.90 -15.53
CA ILE A 141 -15.15 -6.56 -15.73
C ILE A 141 -15.93 -5.92 -16.85
N ASP A 142 -16.71 -4.88 -16.53
CA ASP A 142 -17.43 -4.10 -17.51
C ASP A 142 -16.48 -3.09 -18.15
N LEU A 143 -16.37 -3.11 -19.48
CA LEU A 143 -15.46 -2.22 -20.21
C LEU A 143 -15.88 -0.75 -20.16
N SER A 144 -17.12 -0.47 -19.76
CA SER A 144 -17.56 0.91 -19.49
C SER A 144 -16.72 1.59 -18.40
N MET A 145 -16.13 0.83 -17.49
CA MET A 145 -15.19 1.33 -16.46
C MET A 145 -13.90 1.90 -17.09
N PHE A 146 -13.65 1.57 -18.35
CA PHE A 146 -12.48 1.99 -19.14
C PHE A 146 -12.89 2.74 -20.42
N ASP A 147 -14.03 3.41 -20.42
CA ASP A 147 -14.59 4.12 -21.57
C ASP A 147 -14.79 3.23 -22.81
N ASN A 148 -15.05 1.94 -22.63
CA ASN A 148 -15.18 0.91 -23.68
C ASN A 148 -13.98 0.87 -24.63
N ARG A 149 -12.78 1.16 -24.13
CA ARG A 149 -11.57 1.14 -24.95
C ARG A 149 -11.22 -0.26 -25.40
N LYS A 150 -10.82 -0.38 -26.65
CA LYS A 150 -10.30 -1.63 -27.23
C LYS A 150 -8.80 -1.72 -27.00
N GLY A 151 -8.26 -2.93 -27.13
CA GLY A 151 -6.84 -3.20 -26.98
C GLY A 151 -6.53 -4.12 -25.80
N LYS A 152 -5.29 -4.07 -25.35
CA LYS A 152 -4.74 -4.98 -24.36
C LYS A 152 -5.05 -4.51 -22.95
N TYR A 153 -5.58 -5.42 -22.14
CA TYR A 153 -5.83 -5.23 -20.71
C TYR A 153 -4.88 -6.11 -19.91
N TYR A 154 -4.35 -5.54 -18.84
CA TYR A 154 -3.48 -6.21 -17.88
C TYR A 154 -4.25 -6.46 -16.59
N ILE A 155 -4.11 -7.65 -16.04
CA ILE A 155 -4.86 -8.09 -14.87
C ILE A 155 -3.89 -8.79 -13.92
N ASN A 156 -3.77 -8.27 -12.69
CA ASN A 156 -3.05 -8.96 -11.62
C ASN A 156 -4.02 -9.39 -10.53
N VAL A 157 -3.75 -10.52 -9.95
CA VAL A 157 -4.46 -11.05 -8.79
C VAL A 157 -3.62 -10.80 -7.54
N LEU A 158 -4.14 -10.01 -6.63
CA LEU A 158 -3.51 -9.71 -5.36
C LEU A 158 -4.24 -10.39 -4.23
N ILE A 159 -3.51 -10.87 -3.28
CA ILE A 159 -4.07 -11.27 -1.99
C ILE A 159 -3.57 -10.36 -0.89
N ARG A 160 -4.37 -10.29 0.17
CA ARG A 160 -3.96 -9.77 1.47
C ARG A 160 -3.99 -10.92 2.46
N GLU A 161 -2.91 -11.14 3.16
CA GLU A 161 -2.83 -12.10 4.25
C GLU A 161 -3.41 -11.55 5.55
N TYR A 162 -3.63 -12.44 6.53
CA TYR A 162 -3.98 -12.03 7.90
C TYR A 162 -2.87 -11.21 8.60
N SER A 163 -1.64 -11.32 8.11
CA SER A 163 -0.48 -10.50 8.51
C SER A 163 -0.50 -9.07 7.94
N ASP A 164 -1.54 -8.72 7.13
CA ASP A 164 -1.68 -7.49 6.34
C ASP A 164 -0.59 -7.30 5.25
N VAL A 165 0.17 -8.32 4.92
CA VAL A 165 1.06 -8.34 3.76
C VAL A 165 0.23 -8.54 2.49
N GLU A 166 0.51 -7.74 1.45
CA GLU A 166 -0.13 -7.85 0.13
C GLU A 166 0.91 -8.27 -0.91
N TYR A 167 0.56 -9.22 -1.78
CA TYR A 167 1.40 -9.63 -2.92
C TYR A 167 0.57 -10.19 -4.07
N ILE A 168 1.18 -10.23 -5.27
CA ILE A 168 0.58 -10.77 -6.48
C ILE A 168 0.79 -12.29 -6.47
N ILE A 169 -0.28 -13.05 -6.70
CA ILE A 169 -0.27 -14.52 -6.79
C ILE A 169 -0.46 -15.04 -8.22
N GLY A 170 -0.80 -14.17 -9.15
CA GLY A 170 -0.96 -14.52 -10.54
C GLY A 170 -1.24 -13.28 -11.39
N SER A 171 -0.97 -13.37 -12.67
CA SER A 171 -1.21 -12.30 -13.63
C SER A 171 -1.64 -12.88 -14.99
N THR A 172 -2.44 -12.14 -15.71
CA THR A 172 -2.84 -12.46 -17.08
C THR A 172 -3.08 -11.20 -17.88
N GLU A 173 -3.26 -11.37 -19.18
CA GLU A 173 -3.62 -10.28 -20.09
C GLU A 173 -4.68 -10.77 -21.08
N CYS A 174 -5.54 -9.87 -21.54
CA CYS A 174 -6.46 -10.19 -22.62
C CYS A 174 -6.56 -9.02 -23.59
N ASN A 175 -6.97 -9.31 -24.83
CA ASN A 175 -7.10 -8.32 -25.89
C ASN A 175 -8.55 -8.21 -26.32
N VAL A 176 -9.10 -7.01 -26.22
CA VAL A 176 -10.46 -6.67 -26.66
C VAL A 176 -10.38 -6.11 -28.07
N GLU A 177 -11.03 -6.75 -29.04
CA GLU A 177 -11.06 -6.37 -30.45
C GLU A 177 -12.16 -5.33 -30.80
#